data_c04d05b2fd1f116129dd3b88c333948f
#
_entry.id   c04d05b2fd1f116129dd3b88c333948f
#
_cell.length_a   1.000
_cell.length_b   1.000
_cell.length_c   1.000
_cell.angle_alpha   90.00
_cell.angle_beta   90.00
_cell.angle_gamma   90.00
#
_symmetry.space_group_name_H-M   'P 1'
#
loop_
_entity.id
_entity.type
_entity.pdbx_description
1 polymer ?
#
loop_
_entity_poly.entity_id
_entity_poly.type
_entity_poly.pdbx_seq_one_letter_code
_entity_poly.pdbx_strand_id
1 'polypeptide(L)'
;MIQYIVENTTVPHLEKKKLNAWIKDVAATYNKKTGDIAFVFCNDDRILEVNKQYLQHDYFTDIITFDYTEGNRISGDIFISIDTVKSNALELKQDFLAELHRIIIHGILHLC
;
A
#
# COMPACT_ATOMS: atom_id res chain seq x y z
N MET A 1 5.22 5.31 12.98
CA MET A 1 5.67 3.89 12.83
C MET A 1 5.07 3.30 11.57
N ILE A 2 5.89 2.62 10.78
CA ILE A 2 5.43 1.95 9.56
C ILE A 2 5.21 0.47 9.87
N GLN A 3 4.00 -0.03 9.66
CA GLN A 3 3.61 -1.41 9.95
C GLN A 3 3.22 -2.15 8.67
N TYR A 4 3.48 -3.45 8.66
CA TYR A 4 3.14 -4.35 7.55
C TYR A 4 2.30 -5.49 8.11
N ILE A 5 1.03 -5.54 7.72
CA ILE A 5 0.04 -6.49 8.23
C ILE A 5 -0.41 -7.39 7.08
N VAL A 6 -0.50 -8.69 7.32
CA VAL A 6 -0.93 -9.67 6.31
C VAL A 6 -2.25 -10.30 6.78
N GLU A 7 -3.28 -10.23 5.93
CA GLU A 7 -4.60 -10.79 6.19
C GLU A 7 -5.01 -11.77 5.10
N ASN A 8 -5.20 -13.04 5.45
CA ASN A 8 -5.75 -14.08 4.55
C ASN A 8 -5.04 -14.19 3.18
N THR A 9 -3.73 -13.94 3.16
CA THR A 9 -2.92 -14.04 1.95
C THR A 9 -1.47 -14.33 2.35
N THR A 10 -0.61 -14.53 1.38
CA THR A 10 0.81 -14.70 1.61
C THR A 10 1.60 -13.61 0.89
N VAL A 11 2.63 -13.10 1.53
CA VAL A 11 3.50 -12.06 0.99
C VAL A 11 4.94 -12.56 1.08
N PRO A 12 5.76 -12.36 0.03
CA PRO A 12 7.16 -12.75 0.11
C PRO A 12 7.88 -11.96 1.20
N HIS A 13 9.03 -12.44 1.63
CA HIS A 13 9.82 -11.73 2.64
C HIS A 13 10.14 -10.31 2.16
N LEU A 14 9.81 -9.33 2.97
CA LEU A 14 10.09 -7.92 2.69
C LEU A 14 11.27 -7.45 3.54
N GLU A 15 12.21 -6.75 2.92
CA GLU A 15 13.30 -6.11 3.63
C GLU A 15 12.81 -4.80 4.25
N LYS A 16 12.15 -4.90 5.39
CA LYS A 16 11.41 -3.78 6.00
C LYS A 16 12.28 -2.56 6.30
N LYS A 17 13.52 -2.76 6.73
CA LYS A 17 14.43 -1.64 7.01
C LYS A 17 14.73 -0.84 5.76
N LYS A 18 15.04 -1.51 4.65
CA LYS A 18 15.31 -0.85 3.37
C LYS A 18 14.07 -0.18 2.83
N LEU A 19 12.92 -0.85 2.94
CA LEU A 19 11.64 -0.35 2.48
C LEU A 19 11.25 0.91 3.27
N ASN A 20 11.39 0.88 4.59
CA ASN A 20 11.11 2.02 5.45
C ASN A 20 12.02 3.20 5.11
N ALA A 21 13.30 2.97 4.86
CA ALA A 21 14.24 4.01 4.49
C ALA A 21 13.84 4.65 3.15
N TRP A 22 13.46 3.84 2.17
CA TRP A 22 12.99 4.32 0.88
C TRP A 22 11.73 5.15 1.00
N ILE A 23 10.75 4.68 1.79
CA ILE A 23 9.51 5.42 2.05
C ILE A 23 9.80 6.78 2.66
N LYS A 24 10.69 6.83 3.65
CA LYS A 24 11.08 8.09 4.30
C LYS A 24 11.76 9.04 3.32
N ASP A 25 12.63 8.51 2.46
CA ASP A 25 13.32 9.32 1.45
C ASP A 25 12.32 9.91 0.45
N VAL A 26 11.35 9.12 -0.03
CA VAL A 26 10.31 9.60 -0.94
C VAL A 26 9.48 10.69 -0.28
N ALA A 27 9.05 10.48 0.96
CA ALA A 27 8.29 11.49 1.71
C ALA A 27 9.10 12.80 1.85
N ALA A 28 10.39 12.68 2.12
CA ALA A 28 11.27 13.84 2.28
C ALA A 28 11.37 14.67 1.00
N THR A 29 11.31 14.05 -0.19
CA THR A 29 11.32 14.79 -1.46
C THR A 29 10.11 15.71 -1.62
N TYR A 30 9.03 15.42 -0.88
CA TYR A 30 7.81 16.24 -0.86
C TYR A 30 7.72 17.09 0.41
N ASN A 31 8.83 17.23 1.16
CA ASN A 31 8.88 17.95 2.43
C ASN A 31 7.94 17.36 3.48
N LYS A 32 7.78 16.02 3.48
CA LYS A 32 6.92 15.31 4.41
C LYS A 32 7.73 14.40 5.33
N LYS A 33 7.18 14.12 6.49
CA LYS A 33 7.70 13.14 7.45
C LYS A 33 6.72 12.00 7.56
N THR A 34 7.22 10.81 7.87
CA THR A 34 6.35 9.64 8.08
C THR A 34 5.81 9.63 9.50
N GLY A 35 4.49 9.49 9.64
CA GLY A 35 3.83 9.24 10.91
C GLY A 35 3.49 7.76 11.05
N ASP A 36 2.27 7.47 11.48
CA ASP A 36 1.78 6.09 11.62
C ASP A 36 1.14 5.65 10.31
N ILE A 37 1.81 4.73 9.61
CA ILE A 37 1.36 4.20 8.33
C ILE A 37 1.27 2.68 8.45
N ALA A 38 0.11 2.12 8.12
CA ALA A 38 -0.10 0.68 8.11
C ALA A 38 -0.38 0.20 6.68
N PHE A 39 0.44 -0.73 6.20
CA PHE A 39 0.17 -1.45 4.95
C PHE A 39 -0.55 -2.74 5.31
N VAL A 40 -1.75 -2.94 4.79
CA VAL A 40 -2.53 -4.16 5.00
C VAL A 40 -2.60 -4.93 3.68
N PHE A 41 -1.86 -6.03 3.62
CA PHE A 41 -1.87 -6.91 2.44
C PHE A 41 -3.00 -7.91 2.59
N CYS A 42 -3.89 -7.95 1.61
CA CYS A 42 -5.09 -8.77 1.66
C CYS A 42 -5.39 -9.38 0.29
N ASN A 43 -6.51 -10.09 0.18
CA ASN A 43 -6.98 -10.66 -1.08
C ASN A 43 -8.04 -9.75 -1.72
N ASP A 44 -8.46 -10.12 -2.94
CA ASP A 44 -9.47 -9.34 -3.68
C ASP A 44 -10.80 -9.26 -2.94
N ASP A 45 -11.23 -10.34 -2.30
CA ASP A 45 -12.51 -10.36 -1.57
C ASP A 45 -12.49 -9.34 -0.44
N ARG A 46 -11.38 -9.24 0.29
CA ARG A 46 -11.25 -8.29 1.39
C ARG A 46 -11.23 -6.84 0.88
N ILE A 47 -10.50 -6.58 -0.21
CA ILE A 47 -10.43 -5.22 -0.73
C ILE A 47 -11.77 -4.77 -1.32
N LEU A 48 -12.52 -5.70 -1.93
CA LEU A 48 -13.88 -5.41 -2.40
C LEU A 48 -14.80 -5.08 -1.23
N GLU A 49 -14.72 -5.84 -0.14
CA GLU A 49 -15.48 -5.61 1.08
C GLU A 49 -15.19 -4.22 1.67
N VAL A 50 -13.91 -3.85 1.76
CA VAL A 50 -13.49 -2.53 2.24
C VAL A 50 -14.02 -1.43 1.33
N ASN A 51 -13.94 -1.62 0.02
CA ASN A 51 -14.40 -0.65 -0.96
C ASN A 51 -15.92 -0.42 -0.83
N LYS A 52 -16.71 -1.48 -0.67
CA LYS A 52 -18.15 -1.39 -0.47
C LYS A 52 -18.50 -0.71 0.85
N GLN A 53 -17.84 -1.13 1.92
CA GLN A 53 -18.18 -0.71 3.29
C GLN A 53 -17.84 0.76 3.56
N TYR A 54 -16.68 1.21 3.09
CA TYR A 54 -16.15 2.51 3.46
C TYR A 54 -16.23 3.55 2.33
N LEU A 55 -16.17 3.12 1.06
CA LEU A 55 -16.16 4.03 -0.08
C LEU A 55 -17.43 3.92 -0.94
N GLN A 56 -18.32 2.97 -0.61
CA GLN A 56 -19.56 2.70 -1.32
C GLN A 56 -19.34 2.37 -2.81
N HIS A 57 -18.17 1.81 -3.13
CA HIS A 57 -17.84 1.34 -4.47
C HIS A 57 -17.95 -0.18 -4.52
N ASP A 58 -18.47 -0.70 -5.62
CA ASP A 58 -18.66 -2.15 -5.81
C ASP A 58 -17.80 -2.64 -6.96
N TYR A 59 -16.47 -2.48 -6.82
CA TYR A 59 -15.51 -2.97 -7.81
C TYR A 59 -14.17 -3.31 -7.15
N PHE A 60 -13.39 -4.15 -7.82
CA PHE A 60 -12.04 -4.49 -7.37
C PHE A 60 -11.06 -3.37 -7.72
N THR A 61 -10.08 -3.18 -6.84
CA THR A 61 -8.97 -2.27 -7.06
C THR A 61 -7.69 -2.88 -6.49
N ASP A 62 -6.54 -2.37 -6.89
CA ASP A 62 -5.26 -2.84 -6.36
C ASP A 62 -4.93 -2.23 -5.01
N ILE A 63 -5.41 -1.03 -4.73
CA ILE A 63 -5.05 -0.27 -3.53
C ILE A 63 -6.21 0.61 -3.06
N ILE A 64 -6.36 0.72 -1.74
CA ILE A 64 -7.26 1.67 -1.09
C ILE A 64 -6.47 2.39 -0.01
N THR A 65 -6.52 3.72 -0.03
CA THR A 65 -5.78 4.55 0.92
C THR A 65 -6.75 5.34 1.79
N PHE A 66 -6.62 5.19 3.12
CA PHE A 66 -7.30 6.03 4.10
C PHE A 66 -6.28 7.02 4.63
N ASP A 67 -6.47 8.30 4.35
CA ASP A 67 -5.52 9.36 4.64
C ASP A 67 -5.87 10.05 5.97
N TYR A 68 -4.98 9.94 6.95
CA TYR A 68 -5.10 10.60 8.26
C TYR A 68 -3.99 11.64 8.46
N THR A 69 -3.38 12.09 7.36
CA THR A 69 -2.25 13.02 7.39
C THR A 69 -2.61 14.33 8.07
N GLU A 70 -1.73 14.79 8.95
CA GLU A 70 -1.84 16.09 9.62
C GLU A 70 -0.58 16.92 9.32
N GLY A 71 -0.77 18.09 8.70
CA GLY A 71 0.34 18.96 8.34
C GLY A 71 1.30 18.28 7.38
N ASN A 72 2.59 18.23 7.76
CA ASN A 72 3.62 17.57 6.96
C ASN A 72 3.92 16.14 7.39
N ARG A 73 3.14 15.57 8.32
CA ARG A 73 3.33 14.21 8.85
C ARG A 73 2.32 13.29 8.22
N ILE A 74 2.75 12.47 7.28
CA ILE A 74 1.85 11.56 6.56
C ILE A 74 1.48 10.36 7.42
N SER A 75 0.20 10.05 7.47
CA SER A 75 -0.36 8.95 8.25
C SER A 75 -1.53 8.35 7.49
N GLY A 76 -1.74 7.05 7.62
CA GLY A 76 -2.88 6.42 6.98
C GLY A 76 -2.82 4.91 7.00
N ASP A 77 -3.91 4.30 6.54
CA ASP A 77 -4.02 2.87 6.30
C ASP A 77 -4.07 2.62 4.80
N ILE A 78 -3.22 1.73 4.31
CA ILE A 78 -3.10 1.42 2.89
C ILE A 78 -3.38 -0.06 2.70
N PHE A 79 -4.55 -0.38 2.11
CA PHE A 79 -4.93 -1.76 1.79
C PHE A 79 -4.46 -2.10 0.39
N ILE A 80 -3.76 -3.20 0.24
CA ILE A 80 -3.20 -3.66 -1.04
C ILE A 80 -3.68 -5.08 -1.31
N SER A 81 -4.33 -5.29 -2.46
CA SER A 81 -4.72 -6.63 -2.90
C SER A 81 -3.54 -7.34 -3.53
N ILE A 82 -3.08 -8.41 -2.89
CA ILE A 82 -1.98 -9.22 -3.41
C ILE A 82 -2.40 -9.95 -4.69
N ASP A 83 -3.67 -10.36 -4.80
CA ASP A 83 -4.19 -11.00 -6.01
C ASP A 83 -4.09 -10.06 -7.21
N THR A 84 -4.47 -8.79 -7.04
CA THR A 84 -4.39 -7.79 -8.11
C THR A 84 -2.94 -7.44 -8.43
N VAL A 85 -2.06 -7.37 -7.43
CA VAL A 85 -0.63 -7.16 -7.66
C VAL A 85 -0.06 -8.28 -8.54
N LYS A 86 -0.43 -9.54 -8.28
CA LYS A 86 0.00 -10.69 -9.10
C LYS A 86 -0.51 -10.55 -10.54
N SER A 87 -1.78 -10.20 -10.72
CA SER A 87 -2.37 -10.00 -12.05
C SER A 87 -1.67 -8.88 -12.81
N ASN A 88 -1.42 -7.76 -12.14
CA ASN A 88 -0.71 -6.63 -12.74
C ASN A 88 0.70 -7.00 -13.18
N ALA A 89 1.43 -7.74 -12.34
CA ALA A 89 2.77 -8.18 -12.67
C ALA A 89 2.79 -9.05 -13.92
N LEU A 90 1.82 -9.97 -14.05
CA LEU A 90 1.69 -10.82 -15.23
C LEU A 90 1.37 -9.99 -16.48
N GLU A 91 0.44 -9.06 -16.41
CA GLU A 91 0.07 -8.21 -17.54
C GLU A 91 1.24 -7.33 -17.99
N LEU A 92 1.98 -6.77 -17.05
CA LEU A 92 3.11 -5.88 -17.35
C LEU A 92 4.41 -6.64 -17.62
N LYS A 93 4.38 -7.98 -17.55
CA LYS A 93 5.54 -8.85 -17.75
C LYS A 93 6.71 -8.45 -16.87
N GLN A 94 6.44 -8.16 -15.61
CA GLN A 94 7.48 -7.81 -14.65
C GLN A 94 7.40 -8.69 -13.41
N ASP A 95 8.46 -8.63 -12.60
CA ASP A 95 8.59 -9.38 -11.37
C ASP A 95 7.52 -8.95 -10.36
N PHE A 96 6.95 -9.93 -9.65
CA PHE A 96 5.93 -9.67 -8.62
C PHE A 96 6.44 -8.69 -7.55
N LEU A 97 7.67 -8.86 -7.08
CA LEU A 97 8.23 -8.00 -6.05
C LEU A 97 8.40 -6.56 -6.55
N ALA A 98 8.80 -6.39 -7.81
CA ALA A 98 8.90 -5.06 -8.42
C ALA A 98 7.54 -4.37 -8.47
N GLU A 99 6.49 -5.10 -8.86
CA GLU A 99 5.13 -4.55 -8.89
C GLU A 99 4.63 -4.23 -7.49
N LEU A 100 4.91 -5.09 -6.50
CA LEU A 100 4.54 -4.84 -5.11
C LEU A 100 5.20 -3.55 -4.59
N HIS A 101 6.48 -3.34 -4.88
CA HIS A 101 7.19 -2.12 -4.50
C HIS A 101 6.57 -0.89 -5.16
N ARG A 102 6.20 -1.00 -6.45
CA ARG A 102 5.54 0.09 -7.17
C ARG A 102 4.22 0.48 -6.52
N ILE A 103 3.40 -0.50 -6.13
CA ILE A 103 2.11 -0.25 -5.49
C ILE A 103 2.30 0.34 -4.08
N ILE A 104 3.28 -0.14 -3.33
CA ILE A 104 3.58 0.41 -2.00
C ILE A 104 3.91 1.89 -2.08
N ILE A 105 4.80 2.26 -3.00
CA ILE A 105 5.19 3.66 -3.15
C ILE A 105 4.06 4.52 -3.72
N HIS A 106 3.20 3.93 -4.56
CA HIS A 106 2.01 4.59 -5.06
C HIS A 106 1.09 5.02 -3.91
N GLY A 107 0.90 4.14 -2.91
CA GLY A 107 0.14 4.46 -1.71
C GLY A 107 0.76 5.61 -0.91
N ILE A 108 2.09 5.64 -0.80
CA ILE A 108 2.79 6.73 -0.12
C ILE A 108 2.58 8.05 -0.87
N LEU A 109 2.64 8.03 -2.20
CA LEU A 109 2.39 9.24 -3.00
C LEU A 109 0.97 9.77 -2.83
N HIS A 110 -0.01 8.89 -2.58
CA HIS A 110 -1.38 9.31 -2.26
C HIS A 110 -1.44 10.12 -0.95
N LEU A 111 -0.56 9.82 0.01
CA LEU A 111 -0.50 10.54 1.28
C LEU A 111 0.30 11.85 1.18
N CYS A 112 1.19 11.94 0.22
CA CYS A 112 1.97 13.15 -0.05
C CYS A 112 1.16 14.10 -0.96
#